data_858812925d8b36fa27389aa68f68403d
#
_entry.id   858812925d8b36fa27389aa68f68403d
#
_cell.length_a   1.000
_cell.length_b   1.000
_cell.length_c   1.000
_cell.angle_alpha   90.00
_cell.angle_beta   90.00
_cell.angle_gamma   90.00
#
_symmetry.space_group_name_H-M   'P 1'
#
loop_
_entity.id
_entity.type
_entity.pdbx_description
1 polymer ?
#
loop_
_entity_poly.entity_id
_entity_poly.type
_entity_poly.pdbx_seq_one_letter_code
_entity_poly.pdbx_strand_id
1 'polypeptide(L)'
;VLATLAALALLALAAWAWDRLQGPRLAGYIVESQPLVQTVVATGRIVSVSRAQVGSQITGVLTERRVQEGDVVAAGEILAVLRADDLQANLRLAQAELEQLQQSTRPQAQAAVRQAKAQLAQASREAQRRRDLFARKLIAYETMEQAVQAETVARTAAEQAQLAAASLAAGNPDEAAAHERLAAAQAAFDKTLIRAEVAGTVLTRDAEPGDLIQPGRVLFEIASNGDTEILVPLDEKNLEVLALGQPAQCVADAYPSQPFPAKVTFIAPRVDPQRGSVDVRLTVAPVPGFLKQDMTVSVNVETGRRERALVLPNDALAGVAGNRAQVWRVRDGIANRIDVQLGLRGLALSEITQGLDDGDAVLADGDATLEDGARVRVTPRPAPASGAPENSSGETPVNFD
;
A
#
# COMPACT_ATOMS: atom_id res chain seq x y z
N VAL A 1 66.45 -60.48 21.23
CA VAL A 1 65.81 -59.89 20.05
C VAL A 1 64.48 -60.58 19.70
N LEU A 2 64.40 -61.93 19.66
CA LEU A 2 63.15 -62.66 19.36
C LEU A 2 62.07 -62.47 20.43
N ALA A 3 62.40 -62.42 21.72
CA ALA A 3 61.44 -62.24 22.84
C ALA A 3 60.87 -60.82 22.84
N THR A 4 61.66 -59.81 22.45
CA THR A 4 61.20 -58.41 22.37
C THR A 4 60.27 -58.19 21.16
N LEU A 5 60.54 -58.87 20.04
CA LEU A 5 59.65 -58.84 18.87
C LEU A 5 58.31 -59.54 19.15
N ALA A 6 58.31 -60.66 19.89
CA ALA A 6 57.07 -61.35 20.28
C ALA A 6 56.23 -60.53 21.24
N ALA A 7 56.86 -59.83 22.20
CA ALA A 7 56.15 -58.92 23.14
C ALA A 7 55.54 -57.72 22.39
N LEU A 8 56.24 -57.11 21.44
CA LEU A 8 55.72 -56.05 20.59
C LEU A 8 54.54 -56.49 19.72
N ALA A 9 54.64 -57.73 19.13
CA ALA A 9 53.53 -58.29 18.36
C ALA A 9 52.28 -58.56 19.19
N LEU A 10 52.46 -59.07 20.44
CA LEU A 10 51.37 -59.27 21.37
C LEU A 10 50.71 -57.93 21.80
N LEU A 11 51.51 -56.90 22.08
CA LEU A 11 51.02 -55.56 22.38
C LEU A 11 50.27 -54.92 21.18
N ALA A 12 50.76 -55.11 19.98
CA ALA A 12 50.09 -54.64 18.76
C ALA A 12 48.76 -55.38 18.50
N LEU A 13 48.76 -56.72 18.70
CA LEU A 13 47.53 -57.52 18.63
C LEU A 13 46.52 -57.14 19.73
N ALA A 14 46.98 -56.91 20.95
CA ALA A 14 46.12 -56.45 22.04
C ALA A 14 45.53 -55.02 21.75
N ALA A 15 46.36 -54.12 21.26
CA ALA A 15 45.91 -52.81 20.87
C ALA A 15 44.91 -52.84 19.69
N TRP A 16 45.16 -53.69 18.70
CA TRP A 16 44.26 -53.91 17.57
C TRP A 16 42.94 -54.58 18.01
N ALA A 17 42.99 -55.58 18.87
CA ALA A 17 41.80 -56.23 19.43
C ALA A 17 41.02 -55.25 20.32
N TRP A 18 41.70 -54.40 21.11
CA TRP A 18 41.11 -53.36 21.91
C TRP A 18 40.40 -52.33 21.06
N ASP A 19 41.00 -51.86 19.98
CA ASP A 19 40.37 -50.88 19.04
C ASP A 19 39.16 -51.49 18.34
N ARG A 20 39.21 -52.77 17.94
CA ARG A 20 38.06 -53.51 17.37
C ARG A 20 36.92 -53.74 18.37
N LEU A 21 37.23 -53.97 19.66
CA LEU A 21 36.24 -54.14 20.73
C LEU A 21 35.54 -52.85 21.10
N GLN A 22 36.14 -51.69 20.82
CA GLN A 22 35.55 -50.37 21.10
C GLN A 22 34.59 -49.86 19.99
N GLY A 23 34.49 -50.54 18.87
CA GLY A 23 33.60 -50.14 17.75
C GLY A 23 34.09 -48.95 16.93
N PRO A 24 33.41 -48.62 15.81
CA PRO A 24 33.77 -47.54 14.93
C PRO A 24 33.60 -46.15 15.60
N ARG A 25 34.41 -45.19 15.14
CA ARG A 25 34.26 -43.79 15.53
C ARG A 25 33.22 -43.12 14.62
N LEU A 26 32.13 -42.68 15.21
CA LEU A 26 31.06 -42.00 14.48
C LEU A 26 30.89 -40.57 15.01
N ALA A 27 30.56 -39.63 14.11
CA ALA A 27 30.20 -38.28 14.49
C ALA A 27 28.89 -38.30 15.30
N GLY A 28 28.78 -37.45 16.29
CA GLY A 28 27.56 -37.34 17.07
C GLY A 28 27.42 -35.98 17.72
N TYR A 29 26.24 -35.72 18.20
CA TYR A 29 25.88 -34.51 18.91
C TYR A 29 25.64 -34.81 20.39
N ILE A 30 25.92 -33.85 21.24
CA ILE A 30 25.48 -33.87 22.64
C ILE A 30 24.19 -33.04 22.69
N VAL A 31 23.14 -33.62 23.25
CA VAL A 31 21.87 -32.93 23.44
C VAL A 31 22.07 -31.84 24.48
N GLU A 32 21.79 -30.60 24.12
CA GLU A 32 21.94 -29.44 24.99
C GLU A 32 20.67 -28.60 24.97
N SER A 33 20.40 -27.92 26.09
CA SER A 33 19.30 -26.99 26.19
C SER A 33 19.71 -25.63 25.62
N GLN A 34 19.09 -25.19 24.53
CA GLN A 34 19.37 -23.90 23.91
C GLN A 34 18.07 -23.24 23.36
N PRO A 35 18.10 -21.94 23.06
CA PRO A 35 16.95 -21.27 22.43
C PRO A 35 16.66 -21.87 21.06
N LEU A 36 15.37 -22.08 20.75
CA LEU A 36 14.92 -22.57 19.47
C LEU A 36 13.85 -21.63 18.90
N VAL A 37 14.00 -21.25 17.65
CA VAL A 37 13.03 -20.47 16.92
C VAL A 37 12.56 -21.28 15.72
N GLN A 38 11.26 -21.45 15.60
CA GLN A 38 10.63 -22.00 14.40
C GLN A 38 10.28 -20.86 13.48
N THR A 39 10.70 -20.94 12.23
CA THR A 39 10.41 -19.94 11.20
C THR A 39 9.77 -20.57 9.98
N VAL A 40 8.84 -19.85 9.37
CA VAL A 40 8.32 -20.13 8.03
C VAL A 40 8.98 -19.14 7.07
N VAL A 41 9.68 -19.71 6.08
CA VAL A 41 10.38 -18.93 5.05
C VAL A 41 9.52 -18.84 3.80
N ALA A 42 9.36 -17.65 3.28
CA ALA A 42 8.65 -17.43 2.02
C ALA A 42 9.18 -16.20 1.29
N THR A 43 8.88 -16.12 0.01
CA THR A 43 9.22 -14.96 -0.82
C THR A 43 7.99 -14.08 -0.98
N GLY A 44 8.14 -12.79 -0.69
CA GLY A 44 7.12 -11.78 -0.83
C GLY A 44 7.54 -10.64 -1.75
N ARG A 45 6.66 -9.68 -1.88
CA ARG A 45 6.88 -8.46 -2.67
C ARG A 45 6.47 -7.25 -1.85
N ILE A 46 7.28 -6.18 -1.93
CA ILE A 46 6.93 -4.89 -1.37
C ILE A 46 5.75 -4.31 -2.12
N VAL A 47 4.69 -3.93 -1.40
CA VAL A 47 3.53 -3.26 -1.97
C VAL A 47 3.22 -2.00 -1.16
N SER A 48 2.73 -0.96 -1.83
CA SER A 48 2.10 0.17 -1.14
C SER A 48 0.66 -0.20 -0.80
N VAL A 49 0.20 0.20 0.37
CA VAL A 49 -1.19 -0.02 0.81
C VAL A 49 -2.18 0.62 -0.17
N SER A 50 -1.81 1.72 -0.80
CA SER A 50 -2.66 2.41 -1.76
C SER A 50 -1.87 2.91 -2.96
N ARG A 51 -2.35 2.53 -4.15
CA ARG A 51 -1.91 3.10 -5.43
C ARG A 51 -3.07 3.88 -6.03
N ALA A 52 -2.85 5.14 -6.34
CA ALA A 52 -3.82 5.99 -7.01
C ALA A 52 -3.49 6.04 -8.50
N GLN A 53 -4.45 5.70 -9.34
CA GLN A 53 -4.37 5.89 -10.78
C GLN A 53 -4.99 7.23 -11.13
N VAL A 54 -4.18 8.16 -11.61
CA VAL A 54 -4.61 9.50 -12.00
C VAL A 54 -4.77 9.53 -13.51
N GLY A 55 -5.99 9.79 -13.95
CA GLY A 55 -6.35 9.86 -15.36
C GLY A 55 -7.09 11.14 -15.73
N SER A 56 -7.44 11.28 -17.00
CA SER A 56 -8.27 12.39 -17.48
C SER A 56 -9.75 12.05 -17.43
N GLN A 57 -10.58 13.05 -17.09
CA GLN A 57 -12.04 12.99 -17.20
C GLN A 57 -12.56 13.62 -18.50
N ILE A 58 -11.68 14.28 -19.26
CA ILE A 58 -12.02 15.03 -20.48
C ILE A 58 -11.11 14.64 -21.63
N THR A 59 -11.55 14.98 -22.85
CA THR A 59 -10.67 14.95 -24.04
C THR A 59 -9.89 16.25 -24.12
N GLY A 60 -8.58 16.15 -24.36
CA GLY A 60 -7.71 17.32 -24.56
C GLY A 60 -6.30 16.92 -25.01
N VAL A 61 -5.53 17.88 -25.48
CA VAL A 61 -4.14 17.67 -25.85
C VAL A 61 -3.26 18.01 -24.64
N LEU A 62 -2.38 17.09 -24.25
CA LEU A 62 -1.42 17.34 -23.17
C LEU A 62 -0.41 18.41 -23.62
N THR A 63 -0.40 19.55 -22.96
CA THR A 63 0.53 20.66 -23.28
C THR A 63 1.72 20.72 -22.37
N GLU A 64 1.51 20.47 -21.08
CA GLU A 64 2.55 20.52 -20.07
C GLU A 64 2.48 19.27 -19.18
N ARG A 65 3.62 18.73 -18.89
CA ARG A 65 3.81 17.74 -17.85
C ARG A 65 4.79 18.33 -16.84
N ARG A 66 4.40 18.36 -15.56
CA ARG A 66 5.16 19.04 -14.50
C ARG A 66 5.93 18.07 -13.60
N VAL A 67 5.70 16.76 -13.75
CA VAL A 67 6.30 15.72 -12.91
C VAL A 67 6.95 14.63 -13.73
N GLN A 68 7.92 13.93 -13.13
CA GLN A 68 8.63 12.78 -13.68
C GLN A 68 8.46 11.57 -12.76
N GLU A 69 8.82 10.38 -13.27
CA GLU A 69 8.88 9.17 -12.46
C GLU A 69 9.90 9.34 -11.34
N GLY A 70 9.50 8.97 -10.12
CA GLY A 70 10.29 9.14 -8.91
C GLY A 70 10.05 10.45 -8.17
N ASP A 71 9.34 11.42 -8.74
CA ASP A 71 9.01 12.67 -8.03
C ASP A 71 8.02 12.43 -6.90
N VAL A 72 8.22 13.14 -5.80
CA VAL A 72 7.29 13.14 -4.66
C VAL A 72 6.33 14.29 -4.82
N VAL A 73 5.04 14.00 -4.81
CA VAL A 73 3.96 14.98 -5.03
C VAL A 73 3.04 15.09 -3.82
N ALA A 74 2.52 16.28 -3.61
CA ALA A 74 1.49 16.56 -2.59
C ALA A 74 0.08 16.34 -3.16
N ALA A 75 -0.90 16.06 -2.27
CA ALA A 75 -2.29 16.01 -2.68
C ALA A 75 -2.75 17.38 -3.24
N GLY A 76 -3.44 17.39 -4.39
CA GLY A 76 -3.87 18.60 -5.11
C GLY A 76 -2.82 19.21 -6.03
N GLU A 77 -1.57 18.72 -6.04
CA GLU A 77 -0.51 19.21 -6.93
C GLU A 77 -0.83 18.93 -8.39
N ILE A 78 -0.51 19.88 -9.28
CA ILE A 78 -0.77 19.76 -10.72
C ILE A 78 0.33 18.92 -11.37
N LEU A 79 -0.05 17.76 -11.88
CA LEU A 79 0.83 16.81 -12.55
C LEU A 79 0.98 17.14 -14.03
N ALA A 80 -0.13 17.55 -14.67
CA ALA A 80 -0.18 17.83 -16.09
C ALA A 80 -1.28 18.85 -16.42
N VAL A 81 -1.16 19.49 -17.59
CA VAL A 81 -2.11 20.46 -18.10
C VAL A 81 -2.58 20.02 -19.48
N LEU A 82 -3.89 19.92 -19.64
CA LEU A 82 -4.53 19.65 -20.92
C LEU A 82 -5.02 20.95 -21.56
N ARG A 83 -4.91 21.05 -22.87
CA ARG A 83 -5.58 22.09 -23.65
C ARG A 83 -6.91 21.53 -24.17
N ALA A 84 -7.98 22.23 -23.81
CA ALA A 84 -9.34 21.97 -24.29
C ALA A 84 -9.96 23.33 -24.64
N ASP A 85 -9.82 23.71 -25.90
CA ASP A 85 -10.18 25.07 -26.40
C ASP A 85 -11.68 25.34 -26.27
N ASP A 86 -12.50 24.31 -26.36
CA ASP A 86 -13.96 24.35 -26.18
C ASP A 86 -14.34 24.70 -24.73
N LEU A 87 -13.71 24.09 -23.74
CA LEU A 87 -13.96 24.38 -22.32
C LEU A 87 -13.51 25.80 -21.95
N GLN A 88 -12.37 26.25 -22.50
CA GLN A 88 -11.90 27.60 -22.31
C GLN A 88 -12.84 28.63 -22.94
N ALA A 89 -13.38 28.34 -24.13
CA ALA A 89 -14.35 29.19 -24.79
C ALA A 89 -15.66 29.29 -24.00
N ASN A 90 -16.15 28.14 -23.46
CA ASN A 90 -17.35 28.11 -22.62
C ASN A 90 -17.18 28.91 -21.33
N LEU A 91 -16.02 28.81 -20.69
CA LEU A 91 -15.71 29.60 -19.52
C LEU A 91 -15.74 31.11 -19.80
N ARG A 92 -15.07 31.53 -20.90
CA ARG A 92 -15.10 32.94 -21.32
C ARG A 92 -16.49 33.44 -21.67
N LEU A 93 -17.32 32.59 -22.29
CA LEU A 93 -18.71 32.93 -22.59
C LEU A 93 -19.51 33.17 -21.31
N ALA A 94 -19.45 32.24 -20.33
CA ALA A 94 -20.17 32.40 -19.08
C ALA A 94 -19.69 33.61 -18.27
N GLN A 95 -18.40 33.94 -18.31
CA GLN A 95 -17.87 35.16 -17.70
C GLN A 95 -18.43 36.42 -18.35
N ALA A 96 -18.46 36.45 -19.72
CA ALA A 96 -18.96 37.56 -20.47
C ALA A 96 -20.48 37.77 -20.25
N GLU A 97 -21.27 36.69 -20.12
CA GLU A 97 -22.69 36.75 -19.79
C GLU A 97 -22.97 37.42 -18.45
N LEU A 98 -22.23 36.99 -17.43
CA LEU A 98 -22.35 37.57 -16.07
C LEU A 98 -21.91 39.04 -16.06
N GLU A 99 -20.80 39.37 -16.75
CA GLU A 99 -20.30 40.73 -16.87
C GLU A 99 -21.30 41.64 -17.62
N GLN A 100 -21.90 41.17 -18.71
CA GLN A 100 -22.93 41.89 -19.46
C GLN A 100 -24.15 42.19 -18.58
N LEU A 101 -24.60 41.20 -17.75
CA LEU A 101 -25.70 41.37 -16.83
C LEU A 101 -25.39 42.49 -15.83
N GLN A 102 -24.20 42.48 -15.22
CA GLN A 102 -23.81 43.39 -14.15
C GLN A 102 -23.45 44.79 -14.65
N GLN A 103 -22.70 44.90 -15.76
CA GLN A 103 -22.13 46.15 -16.21
C GLN A 103 -22.98 46.86 -17.26
N SER A 104 -23.90 46.16 -17.96
CA SER A 104 -24.73 46.76 -19.02
C SER A 104 -26.21 46.65 -18.70
N THR A 105 -26.74 45.43 -18.61
CA THR A 105 -28.21 45.23 -18.53
C THR A 105 -28.82 45.81 -17.28
N ARG A 106 -28.21 45.58 -16.11
CA ARG A 106 -28.68 46.12 -14.82
C ARG A 106 -28.63 47.67 -14.75
N PRO A 107 -27.51 48.32 -15.10
CA PRO A 107 -27.44 49.77 -15.15
C PRO A 107 -28.42 50.42 -16.14
N GLN A 108 -28.66 49.78 -17.27
CA GLN A 108 -29.67 50.26 -18.28
C GLN A 108 -31.08 50.20 -17.69
N ALA A 109 -31.45 49.09 -17.03
CA ALA A 109 -32.74 48.97 -16.36
C ALA A 109 -32.91 50.01 -15.28
N GLN A 110 -31.88 50.27 -14.46
CA GLN A 110 -31.90 51.33 -13.46
C GLN A 110 -32.01 52.72 -14.04
N ALA A 111 -31.40 52.98 -15.18
CA ALA A 111 -31.55 54.24 -15.90
C ALA A 111 -32.98 54.42 -16.42
N ALA A 112 -33.61 53.37 -16.96
CA ALA A 112 -35.03 53.40 -17.39
C ALA A 112 -35.96 53.70 -16.22
N VAL A 113 -35.71 53.13 -15.02
CA VAL A 113 -36.46 53.47 -13.80
C VAL A 113 -36.33 54.97 -13.45
N ARG A 114 -35.11 55.51 -13.49
CA ARG A 114 -34.89 56.95 -13.21
C ARG A 114 -35.63 57.82 -14.21
N GLN A 115 -35.59 57.47 -15.49
CA GLN A 115 -36.31 58.20 -16.54
C GLN A 115 -37.84 58.16 -16.35
N ALA A 116 -38.40 56.96 -16.14
CA ALA A 116 -39.84 56.77 -15.94
C ALA A 116 -40.34 57.49 -14.65
N LYS A 117 -39.57 57.46 -13.56
CA LYS A 117 -39.88 58.21 -12.34
C LYS A 117 -39.87 59.73 -12.56
N ALA A 118 -38.92 60.24 -13.36
CA ALA A 118 -38.89 61.67 -13.71
C ALA A 118 -40.10 62.10 -14.53
N GLN A 119 -40.52 61.24 -15.49
CA GLN A 119 -41.75 61.50 -16.29
C GLN A 119 -43.00 61.45 -15.44
N LEU A 120 -43.12 60.47 -14.52
CA LEU A 120 -44.22 60.39 -13.56
C LEU A 120 -44.28 61.65 -12.64
N ALA A 121 -43.14 62.07 -12.10
CA ALA A 121 -43.08 63.28 -11.29
C ALA A 121 -43.49 64.54 -12.02
N GLN A 122 -43.16 64.64 -13.34
CA GLN A 122 -43.62 65.76 -14.18
C GLN A 122 -45.14 65.68 -14.42
N ALA A 123 -45.66 64.51 -14.81
CA ALA A 123 -47.09 64.30 -15.05
C ALA A 123 -47.94 64.56 -13.81
N SER A 124 -47.48 64.07 -12.63
CA SER A 124 -48.13 64.28 -11.37
C SER A 124 -48.21 65.76 -10.95
N ARG A 125 -47.11 66.52 -11.13
CA ARG A 125 -47.12 67.97 -10.90
C ARG A 125 -48.10 68.69 -11.80
N GLU A 126 -48.16 68.31 -13.11
CA GLU A 126 -49.10 68.89 -14.03
C GLU A 126 -50.57 68.53 -13.71
N ALA A 127 -50.86 67.27 -13.42
CA ALA A 127 -52.17 66.79 -13.03
C ALA A 127 -52.65 67.49 -11.75
N GLN A 128 -51.78 67.68 -10.74
CA GLN A 128 -52.13 68.45 -9.51
C GLN A 128 -52.45 69.90 -9.82
N ARG A 129 -51.62 70.57 -10.65
CA ARG A 129 -51.84 71.92 -11.08
C ARG A 129 -53.19 72.05 -11.80
N ARG A 130 -53.54 71.15 -12.69
CA ARG A 130 -54.82 71.13 -13.41
C ARG A 130 -55.99 70.86 -12.49
N ARG A 131 -55.92 70.00 -11.48
CA ARG A 131 -56.93 69.78 -10.43
C ARG A 131 -57.21 71.07 -9.63
N ASP A 132 -56.13 71.80 -9.28
CA ASP A 132 -56.25 73.04 -8.49
C ASP A 132 -56.90 74.14 -9.36
N LEU A 133 -56.59 74.28 -10.62
CA LEU A 133 -57.19 75.22 -11.59
C LEU A 133 -58.65 74.86 -11.85
N PHE A 134 -58.97 73.57 -12.01
CA PHE A 134 -60.35 73.11 -12.18
C PHE A 134 -61.20 73.38 -10.93
N ALA A 135 -60.70 73.16 -9.73
CA ALA A 135 -61.37 73.47 -8.44
C ALA A 135 -61.71 74.96 -8.32
N ARG A 136 -60.86 75.81 -8.97
CA ARG A 136 -61.11 77.26 -9.07
C ARG A 136 -61.96 77.66 -10.28
N LYS A 137 -62.49 76.70 -11.07
CA LYS A 137 -63.32 76.91 -12.26
C LYS A 137 -62.58 77.66 -13.42
N LEU A 138 -61.27 77.56 -13.48
CA LEU A 138 -60.42 78.24 -14.43
C LEU A 138 -60.10 77.42 -15.73
N ILE A 139 -60.42 76.14 -15.77
CA ILE A 139 -60.23 75.25 -16.92
C ILE A 139 -61.41 74.28 -17.10
N ALA A 140 -61.56 73.74 -18.31
CA ALA A 140 -62.56 72.73 -18.60
C ALA A 140 -62.24 71.38 -17.94
N TYR A 141 -63.26 70.55 -17.63
CA TYR A 141 -63.13 69.20 -17.07
C TYR A 141 -62.23 68.28 -17.95
N GLU A 142 -62.43 68.29 -19.29
CA GLU A 142 -61.64 67.54 -20.27
C GLU A 142 -60.12 67.78 -20.15
N THR A 143 -59.72 69.07 -19.91
CA THR A 143 -58.28 69.43 -19.79
C THR A 143 -57.71 68.89 -18.48
N MET A 144 -58.47 68.80 -17.43
CA MET A 144 -58.08 68.19 -16.14
C MET A 144 -57.99 66.64 -16.34
N GLU A 145 -59.02 66.04 -16.94
CA GLU A 145 -59.08 64.59 -17.19
C GLU A 145 -57.91 64.06 -18.04
N GLN A 146 -57.55 64.79 -19.13
CA GLN A 146 -56.37 64.50 -19.92
C GLN A 146 -55.07 64.48 -19.12
N ALA A 147 -54.92 65.45 -18.17
CA ALA A 147 -53.72 65.49 -17.34
C ALA A 147 -53.68 64.32 -16.32
N VAL A 148 -54.83 63.93 -15.77
CA VAL A 148 -54.97 62.78 -14.86
C VAL A 148 -54.71 61.45 -15.61
N GLN A 149 -55.19 61.35 -16.82
CA GLN A 149 -54.92 60.19 -17.67
C GLN A 149 -53.42 60.08 -18.00
N ALA A 150 -52.75 61.20 -18.34
CA ALA A 150 -51.31 61.25 -18.57
C ALA A 150 -50.50 60.84 -17.32
N GLU A 151 -50.96 61.29 -16.10
CA GLU A 151 -50.35 60.81 -14.84
C GLU A 151 -50.49 59.30 -14.64
N THR A 152 -51.67 58.73 -14.98
CA THR A 152 -51.91 57.28 -14.84
C THR A 152 -51.03 56.49 -15.80
N VAL A 153 -50.89 56.92 -17.06
CA VAL A 153 -50.00 56.29 -18.00
C VAL A 153 -48.52 56.34 -17.54
N ALA A 154 -48.09 57.52 -17.07
CA ALA A 154 -46.73 57.66 -16.52
C ALA A 154 -46.46 56.78 -15.29
N ARG A 155 -47.48 56.62 -14.43
CA ARG A 155 -47.41 55.74 -13.24
C ARG A 155 -47.23 54.29 -13.66
N THR A 156 -48.04 53.78 -14.57
CA THR A 156 -47.94 52.44 -15.09
C THR A 156 -46.56 52.18 -15.74
N ALA A 157 -46.04 53.12 -16.51
CA ALA A 157 -44.72 53.05 -17.10
C ALA A 157 -43.59 52.98 -16.02
N ALA A 158 -43.72 53.77 -14.94
CA ALA A 158 -42.75 53.73 -13.85
C ALA A 158 -42.80 52.42 -13.06
N GLU A 159 -43.99 51.86 -12.85
CA GLU A 159 -44.18 50.56 -12.20
C GLU A 159 -43.58 49.41 -13.05
N GLN A 160 -43.83 49.42 -14.37
CA GLN A 160 -43.23 48.45 -15.31
C GLN A 160 -41.72 48.54 -15.32
N ALA A 161 -41.13 49.74 -15.37
CA ALA A 161 -39.67 49.91 -15.31
C ALA A 161 -39.10 49.43 -13.96
N GLN A 162 -39.82 49.66 -12.86
CA GLN A 162 -39.40 49.15 -11.53
C GLN A 162 -39.41 47.62 -11.47
N LEU A 163 -40.44 46.95 -11.95
CA LEU A 163 -40.53 45.50 -12.01
C LEU A 163 -39.41 44.92 -12.87
N ALA A 164 -39.17 45.52 -14.04
CA ALA A 164 -38.05 45.10 -14.93
C ALA A 164 -36.68 45.29 -14.25
N ALA A 165 -36.48 46.38 -13.51
CA ALA A 165 -35.21 46.55 -12.77
C ALA A 165 -35.10 45.64 -11.55
N ALA A 166 -36.22 45.31 -10.91
CA ALA A 166 -36.27 44.39 -9.74
C ALA A 166 -35.92 42.95 -10.14
N SER A 167 -36.32 42.50 -11.35
CA SER A 167 -35.94 41.19 -11.86
C SER A 167 -34.42 41.04 -12.15
N LEU A 168 -33.72 42.15 -12.31
CA LEU A 168 -32.28 42.23 -12.57
C LEU A 168 -31.48 42.72 -11.34
N ALA A 169 -32.10 42.82 -10.17
CA ALA A 169 -31.43 43.24 -8.94
C ALA A 169 -30.43 42.18 -8.46
N ALA A 170 -29.44 42.62 -7.68
CA ALA A 170 -28.46 41.70 -7.09
C ALA A 170 -29.14 40.62 -6.25
N GLY A 171 -28.73 39.36 -6.41
CA GLY A 171 -29.29 38.20 -5.71
C GLY A 171 -30.59 37.65 -6.28
N ASN A 172 -31.07 38.17 -7.40
CA ASN A 172 -32.23 37.62 -8.12
C ASN A 172 -31.89 36.28 -8.86
N PRO A 173 -32.93 35.47 -9.18
CA PRO A 173 -32.76 34.20 -9.88
C PRO A 173 -31.92 34.26 -11.17
N ASP A 174 -32.02 35.32 -11.95
CA ASP A 174 -31.25 35.47 -13.19
C ASP A 174 -29.74 35.63 -12.94
N GLU A 175 -29.37 36.42 -11.94
CA GLU A 175 -27.97 36.56 -11.51
C GLU A 175 -27.45 35.27 -10.87
N ALA A 176 -28.26 34.62 -10.03
CA ALA A 176 -27.91 33.31 -9.45
C ALA A 176 -27.69 32.28 -10.55
N ALA A 177 -28.56 32.21 -11.56
CA ALA A 177 -28.39 31.29 -12.69
C ALA A 177 -27.14 31.60 -13.51
N ALA A 178 -26.76 32.88 -13.70
CA ALA A 178 -25.52 33.25 -14.39
C ALA A 178 -24.28 32.84 -13.56
N HIS A 179 -24.31 33.00 -12.24
CA HIS A 179 -23.25 32.52 -11.35
C HIS A 179 -23.10 31.00 -11.40
N GLU A 180 -24.21 30.25 -11.37
CA GLU A 180 -24.18 28.78 -11.48
C GLU A 180 -23.61 28.30 -12.83
N ARG A 181 -23.96 28.99 -13.93
CA ARG A 181 -23.38 28.70 -15.26
C ARG A 181 -21.87 28.94 -15.26
N LEU A 182 -21.42 30.05 -14.69
CA LEU A 182 -20.00 30.35 -14.56
C LEU A 182 -19.29 29.30 -13.68
N ALA A 183 -19.85 28.92 -12.55
CA ALA A 183 -19.30 27.90 -11.67
C ALA A 183 -19.19 26.54 -12.39
N ALA A 184 -20.22 26.15 -13.15
CA ALA A 184 -20.22 24.93 -13.94
C ALA A 184 -19.14 24.94 -15.03
N ALA A 185 -19.01 26.07 -15.77
CA ALA A 185 -18.00 26.24 -16.79
C ALA A 185 -16.57 26.25 -16.20
N GLN A 186 -16.38 26.86 -15.03
CA GLN A 186 -15.13 26.84 -14.29
C GLN A 186 -14.77 25.42 -13.85
N ALA A 187 -15.71 24.69 -13.25
CA ALA A 187 -15.49 23.30 -12.82
C ALA A 187 -15.18 22.38 -14.02
N ALA A 188 -15.78 22.63 -15.19
CA ALA A 188 -15.46 21.91 -16.40
C ALA A 188 -14.04 22.24 -16.90
N PHE A 189 -13.64 23.50 -16.85
CA PHE A 189 -12.30 23.95 -17.22
C PHE A 189 -11.23 23.44 -16.23
N ASP A 190 -11.51 23.40 -14.94
CA ASP A 190 -10.58 22.89 -13.92
C ASP A 190 -10.19 21.43 -14.15
N LYS A 191 -11.02 20.65 -14.86
CA LYS A 191 -10.69 19.28 -15.28
C LYS A 191 -9.55 19.21 -16.31
N THR A 192 -9.14 20.34 -16.89
CA THR A 192 -7.93 20.41 -17.73
C THR A 192 -6.65 20.32 -16.90
N LEU A 193 -6.72 20.59 -15.60
CA LEU A 193 -5.61 20.48 -14.66
C LEU A 193 -5.65 19.10 -14.01
N ILE A 194 -4.80 18.21 -14.47
CA ILE A 194 -4.66 16.87 -13.88
C ILE A 194 -3.90 17.01 -12.58
N ARG A 195 -4.54 16.65 -11.45
CA ARG A 195 -3.99 16.80 -10.10
C ARG A 195 -3.80 15.46 -9.42
N ALA A 196 -2.81 15.41 -8.52
CA ALA A 196 -2.65 14.28 -7.61
C ALA A 196 -3.81 14.23 -6.61
N GLU A 197 -4.52 13.11 -6.52
CA GLU A 197 -5.58 12.92 -5.51
C GLU A 197 -5.01 12.60 -4.12
N VAL A 198 -3.82 12.00 -4.09
CA VAL A 198 -3.11 11.60 -2.87
C VAL A 198 -1.67 12.09 -2.91
N ALA A 199 -1.08 12.34 -1.74
CA ALA A 199 0.35 12.58 -1.63
C ALA A 199 1.10 11.24 -1.80
N GLY A 200 2.21 11.27 -2.54
CA GLY A 200 2.95 10.04 -2.81
C GLY A 200 4.08 10.22 -3.81
N THR A 201 4.62 9.10 -4.29
CA THR A 201 5.68 9.07 -5.30
C THR A 201 5.09 8.62 -6.63
N VAL A 202 5.39 9.32 -7.72
CA VAL A 202 4.99 8.96 -9.08
C VAL A 202 5.76 7.70 -9.51
N LEU A 203 5.02 6.60 -9.76
CA LEU A 203 5.59 5.32 -10.19
C LEU A 203 5.75 5.23 -11.69
N THR A 204 4.68 5.55 -12.43
CA THR A 204 4.63 5.47 -13.88
C THR A 204 4.05 6.73 -14.49
N ARG A 205 4.35 6.92 -15.75
CA ARG A 205 4.01 8.06 -16.56
C ARG A 205 3.70 7.58 -17.99
N ASP A 206 2.43 7.57 -18.34
CA ASP A 206 1.95 7.00 -19.60
C ASP A 206 1.45 8.08 -20.60
N ALA A 207 1.95 9.32 -20.47
CA ALA A 207 1.58 10.41 -21.35
C ALA A 207 2.72 11.41 -21.60
N GLU A 208 2.84 11.87 -22.85
CA GLU A 208 3.83 12.86 -23.27
C GLU A 208 3.15 14.13 -23.80
N PRO A 209 3.82 15.31 -23.65
CA PRO A 209 3.34 16.55 -24.27
C PRO A 209 3.14 16.37 -25.78
N GLY A 210 1.95 16.74 -26.26
CA GLY A 210 1.50 16.52 -27.63
C GLY A 210 0.49 15.38 -27.79
N ASP A 211 0.38 14.49 -26.81
CA ASP A 211 -0.59 13.39 -26.84
C ASP A 211 -2.03 13.88 -26.78
N LEU A 212 -2.90 13.24 -27.56
CA LEU A 212 -4.35 13.37 -27.40
C LEU A 212 -4.81 12.43 -26.29
N ILE A 213 -5.31 13.01 -25.22
CA ILE A 213 -5.82 12.29 -24.07
C ILE A 213 -7.33 12.15 -24.18
N GLN A 214 -7.84 10.96 -23.85
CA GLN A 214 -9.28 10.65 -23.80
C GLN A 214 -9.72 10.35 -22.36
N PRO A 215 -11.02 10.51 -22.04
CA PRO A 215 -11.55 10.17 -20.73
C PRO A 215 -11.29 8.70 -20.36
N GLY A 216 -10.86 8.46 -19.10
CA GLY A 216 -10.56 7.13 -18.59
C GLY A 216 -9.15 6.61 -18.89
N ARG A 217 -8.34 7.32 -19.71
CA ARG A 217 -6.93 6.97 -19.88
C ARG A 217 -6.16 7.32 -18.60
N VAL A 218 -5.47 6.34 -18.01
CA VAL A 218 -4.56 6.56 -16.89
C VAL A 218 -3.31 7.26 -17.43
N LEU A 219 -2.87 8.31 -16.75
CA LEU A 219 -1.71 9.12 -17.13
C LEU A 219 -0.55 8.96 -16.15
N PHE A 220 -0.88 8.78 -14.88
CA PHE A 220 0.09 8.60 -13.81
C PHE A 220 -0.39 7.55 -12.82
N GLU A 221 0.53 6.79 -12.27
CA GLU A 221 0.31 5.94 -11.10
C GLU A 221 1.13 6.51 -9.94
N ILE A 222 0.48 6.75 -8.80
CA ILE A 222 1.10 7.33 -7.61
C ILE A 222 1.01 6.30 -6.49
N ALA A 223 2.16 5.91 -5.93
CA ALA A 223 2.22 5.19 -4.67
C ALA A 223 2.00 6.18 -3.53
N SER A 224 0.93 6.00 -2.78
CA SER A 224 0.69 6.82 -1.59
C SER A 224 1.82 6.62 -0.56
N ASN A 225 2.20 7.69 0.13
CA ASN A 225 3.16 7.67 1.26
C ASN A 225 2.54 7.03 2.52
N GLY A 226 1.76 5.97 2.35
CA GLY A 226 1.20 5.17 3.43
C GLY A 226 2.17 4.10 3.93
N ASP A 227 1.66 3.23 4.80
CA ASP A 227 2.42 2.10 5.32
C ASP A 227 2.89 1.21 4.18
N THR A 228 4.17 0.84 4.22
CA THR A 228 4.74 -0.14 3.30
C THR A 228 4.42 -1.54 3.82
N GLU A 229 3.78 -2.34 2.99
CA GLU A 229 3.46 -3.72 3.30
C GLU A 229 4.28 -4.69 2.44
N ILE A 230 4.46 -5.89 2.94
CA ILE A 230 4.98 -7.01 2.16
C ILE A 230 3.83 -7.97 1.95
N LEU A 231 3.50 -8.24 0.69
CA LEU A 231 2.55 -9.27 0.31
C LEU A 231 3.30 -10.59 0.10
N VAL A 232 2.96 -11.58 0.90
CA VAL A 232 3.61 -12.89 0.90
C VAL A 232 2.57 -13.98 0.64
N PRO A 233 2.61 -14.67 -0.48
CA PRO A 233 1.82 -15.88 -0.68
C PRO A 233 2.46 -17.05 0.09
N LEU A 234 1.85 -17.47 1.19
CA LEU A 234 2.29 -18.60 2.01
C LEU A 234 1.49 -19.87 1.67
N ASP A 235 2.17 -21.03 1.64
CA ASP A 235 1.52 -22.32 1.45
C ASP A 235 0.45 -22.55 2.55
N GLU A 236 -0.72 -23.04 2.18
CA GLU A 236 -1.85 -23.31 3.11
C GLU A 236 -1.48 -24.26 4.24
N LYS A 237 -0.47 -25.14 4.04
CA LYS A 237 0.04 -26.04 5.08
C LYS A 237 0.61 -25.34 6.30
N ASN A 238 1.00 -24.06 6.12
CA ASN A 238 1.55 -23.26 7.22
C ASN A 238 0.50 -22.46 7.99
N LEU A 239 -0.78 -22.52 7.59
CA LEU A 239 -1.87 -21.74 8.21
C LEU A 239 -2.06 -22.05 9.69
N GLU A 240 -1.86 -23.30 10.11
CA GLU A 240 -2.04 -23.71 11.50
C GLU A 240 -1.11 -22.97 12.48
N VAL A 241 0.10 -22.63 12.01
CA VAL A 241 1.13 -21.98 12.83
C VAL A 241 1.21 -20.46 12.65
N LEU A 242 0.43 -19.92 11.69
CA LEU A 242 0.40 -18.48 11.42
C LEU A 242 -0.62 -17.76 12.30
N ALA A 243 -0.21 -16.63 12.87
CA ALA A 243 -1.07 -15.77 13.67
C ALA A 243 -0.77 -14.29 13.43
N LEU A 244 -1.79 -13.45 13.63
CA LEU A 244 -1.63 -12.01 13.59
C LEU A 244 -0.65 -11.57 14.69
N GLY A 245 0.19 -10.61 14.35
CA GLY A 245 1.14 -10.02 15.27
C GLY A 245 2.48 -10.76 15.39
N GLN A 246 2.67 -11.87 14.69
CA GLN A 246 3.97 -12.56 14.65
C GLN A 246 5.04 -11.67 14.06
N PRO A 247 6.24 -11.63 14.66
CA PRO A 247 7.38 -10.91 14.12
C PRO A 247 7.97 -11.69 12.93
N ALA A 248 8.52 -10.94 11.99
CA ALA A 248 9.24 -11.50 10.84
C ALA A 248 10.54 -10.73 10.61
N GLN A 249 11.56 -11.45 10.21
CA GLN A 249 12.82 -10.89 9.71
C GLN A 249 12.80 -10.95 8.20
N CYS A 250 12.96 -9.79 7.57
CA CYS A 250 12.89 -9.65 6.12
C CYS A 250 14.23 -9.23 5.53
N VAL A 251 14.54 -9.70 4.34
CA VAL A 251 15.74 -9.35 3.59
C VAL A 251 15.34 -9.10 2.14
N ALA A 252 15.60 -7.90 1.62
CA ALA A 252 15.39 -7.61 0.21
C ALA A 252 16.51 -8.26 -0.61
N ASP A 253 16.16 -8.93 -1.71
CA ASP A 253 17.13 -9.66 -2.56
C ASP A 253 18.21 -8.73 -3.12
N ALA A 254 17.86 -7.46 -3.39
CA ALA A 254 18.80 -6.44 -3.84
C ALA A 254 19.75 -5.93 -2.72
N TYR A 255 19.43 -6.18 -1.44
CA TYR A 255 20.20 -5.71 -0.27
C TYR A 255 20.34 -6.81 0.79
N PRO A 256 21.07 -7.90 0.49
CA PRO A 256 21.13 -9.09 1.35
C PRO A 256 21.80 -8.85 2.70
N SER A 257 22.62 -7.80 2.83
CA SER A 257 23.31 -7.42 4.07
C SER A 257 22.50 -6.51 4.99
N GLN A 258 21.28 -6.12 4.60
CA GLN A 258 20.45 -5.18 5.34
C GLN A 258 19.10 -5.79 5.74
N PRO A 259 19.07 -6.69 6.74
CA PRO A 259 17.83 -7.23 7.24
C PRO A 259 17.00 -6.15 7.95
N PHE A 260 15.68 -6.24 7.84
CA PHE A 260 14.74 -5.33 8.47
C PHE A 260 13.55 -6.07 9.09
N PRO A 261 12.97 -5.54 10.17
CA PRO A 261 11.85 -6.17 10.84
C PRO A 261 10.52 -5.87 10.14
N ALA A 262 9.62 -6.84 10.19
CA ALA A 262 8.23 -6.69 9.82
C ALA A 262 7.33 -7.46 10.78
N LYS A 263 6.02 -7.24 10.69
CA LYS A 263 5.03 -7.89 11.56
C LYS A 263 3.83 -8.31 10.73
N VAL A 264 3.33 -9.53 10.98
CA VAL A 264 2.10 -10.03 10.34
C VAL A 264 0.91 -9.20 10.81
N THR A 265 0.24 -8.52 9.88
CA THR A 265 -0.91 -7.66 10.16
C THR A 265 -2.20 -8.17 9.57
N PHE A 266 -2.12 -9.00 8.52
CA PHE A 266 -3.30 -9.54 7.87
C PHE A 266 -3.02 -10.93 7.29
N ILE A 267 -3.97 -11.84 7.45
CA ILE A 267 -3.98 -13.17 6.83
C ILE A 267 -5.30 -13.24 6.03
N ALA A 268 -5.21 -13.48 4.72
CA ALA A 268 -6.38 -13.54 3.88
C ALA A 268 -7.32 -14.67 4.30
N PRO A 269 -8.64 -14.43 4.36
CA PRO A 269 -9.62 -15.47 4.73
C PRO A 269 -9.89 -16.48 3.59
N ARG A 270 -9.21 -16.33 2.46
CA ARG A 270 -9.39 -17.14 1.26
C ARG A 270 -8.06 -17.72 0.81
N VAL A 271 -8.08 -19.01 0.47
CA VAL A 271 -6.98 -19.72 -0.19
C VAL A 271 -7.08 -19.51 -1.70
N ASP A 272 -5.98 -19.26 -2.39
CA ASP A 272 -5.91 -19.32 -3.84
C ASP A 272 -5.90 -20.81 -4.28
N PRO A 273 -6.95 -21.31 -4.92
CA PRO A 273 -7.05 -22.73 -5.24
C PRO A 273 -6.11 -23.19 -6.37
N GLN A 274 -5.58 -22.24 -7.15
CA GLN A 274 -4.64 -22.56 -8.24
C GLN A 274 -3.23 -22.76 -7.73
N ARG A 275 -2.85 -22.03 -6.66
CA ARG A 275 -1.51 -22.04 -6.06
C ARG A 275 -1.44 -22.77 -4.73
N GLY A 276 -2.58 -23.06 -4.08
CA GLY A 276 -2.64 -23.62 -2.73
C GLY A 276 -2.00 -22.67 -1.70
N SER A 277 -2.11 -21.37 -1.92
CA SER A 277 -1.47 -20.34 -1.08
C SER A 277 -2.48 -19.37 -0.48
N VAL A 278 -2.10 -18.79 0.65
CA VAL A 278 -2.84 -17.73 1.34
C VAL A 278 -2.00 -16.47 1.34
N ASP A 279 -2.60 -15.36 0.95
CA ASP A 279 -1.95 -14.07 0.98
C ASP A 279 -1.84 -13.55 2.42
N VAL A 280 -0.62 -13.32 2.85
CA VAL A 280 -0.29 -12.74 4.16
C VAL A 280 0.33 -11.38 3.93
N ARG A 281 -0.11 -10.36 4.69
CA ARG A 281 0.51 -9.04 4.66
C ARG A 281 1.27 -8.78 5.95
N LEU A 282 2.45 -8.23 5.78
CA LEU A 282 3.29 -7.81 6.87
C LEU A 282 3.56 -6.31 6.74
N THR A 283 3.38 -5.57 7.82
CA THR A 283 3.73 -4.15 7.86
C THR A 283 5.19 -3.99 8.26
N VAL A 284 5.89 -3.13 7.54
CA VAL A 284 7.29 -2.76 7.78
C VAL A 284 7.32 -1.46 8.59
N ALA A 285 7.88 -1.49 9.79
CA ALA A 285 8.03 -0.31 10.63
C ALA A 285 9.29 -0.41 11.50
N PRO A 286 10.25 0.52 11.40
CA PRO A 286 10.33 1.65 10.44
C PRO A 286 10.62 1.19 9.01
N VAL A 287 10.16 1.96 8.01
CA VAL A 287 10.41 1.65 6.60
C VAL A 287 11.82 2.10 6.21
N PRO A 288 12.71 1.19 5.79
CA PRO A 288 14.04 1.55 5.30
C PRO A 288 13.97 2.32 3.97
N GLY A 289 14.76 3.38 3.83
CA GLY A 289 14.75 4.24 2.63
C GLY A 289 15.22 3.57 1.33
N PHE A 290 15.87 2.41 1.41
CA PHE A 290 16.32 1.65 0.24
C PHE A 290 15.20 0.80 -0.38
N LEU A 291 14.10 0.54 0.33
CA LEU A 291 13.00 -0.25 -0.18
C LEU A 291 12.31 0.47 -1.33
N LYS A 292 12.11 -0.25 -2.42
CA LYS A 292 11.35 0.21 -3.58
C LYS A 292 10.11 -0.63 -3.77
N GLN A 293 9.09 -0.06 -4.40
CA GLN A 293 7.89 -0.80 -4.79
C GLN A 293 8.24 -2.00 -5.67
N ASP A 294 7.49 -3.06 -5.50
CA ASP A 294 7.62 -4.33 -6.23
C ASP A 294 8.95 -5.08 -6.05
N MET A 295 9.83 -4.62 -5.12
CA MET A 295 11.03 -5.39 -4.74
C MET A 295 10.64 -6.75 -4.18
N THR A 296 11.41 -7.77 -4.58
CA THR A 296 11.34 -9.12 -4.01
C THR A 296 12.04 -9.13 -2.65
N VAL A 297 11.40 -9.78 -1.69
CA VAL A 297 11.86 -9.88 -0.29
C VAL A 297 11.72 -11.31 0.19
N SER A 298 12.79 -11.84 0.76
CA SER A 298 12.76 -13.07 1.54
C SER A 298 12.26 -12.75 2.95
N VAL A 299 11.20 -13.45 3.39
CA VAL A 299 10.52 -13.21 4.66
C VAL A 299 10.61 -14.46 5.52
N ASN A 300 11.14 -14.31 6.73
CA ASN A 300 11.23 -15.34 7.75
C ASN A 300 10.25 -15.00 8.88
N VAL A 301 9.05 -15.57 8.86
CA VAL A 301 8.03 -15.36 9.89
C VAL A 301 8.36 -16.27 11.08
N GLU A 302 8.51 -15.69 12.27
CA GLU A 302 8.69 -16.46 13.51
C GLU A 302 7.34 -17.00 13.98
N THR A 303 7.17 -18.32 13.87
CA THR A 303 5.91 -19.00 14.21
C THR A 303 5.92 -19.63 15.59
N GLY A 304 7.09 -19.83 16.16
CA GLY A 304 7.25 -20.35 17.51
C GLY A 304 8.62 -20.07 18.10
N ARG A 305 8.67 -19.84 19.40
CA ARG A 305 9.90 -19.59 20.15
C ARG A 305 9.90 -20.37 21.45
N ARG A 306 11.04 -20.98 21.79
CA ARG A 306 11.33 -21.55 23.08
C ARG A 306 12.66 -20.99 23.57
N GLU A 307 12.68 -20.41 24.78
CA GLU A 307 13.90 -19.89 25.40
C GLU A 307 14.86 -21.01 25.82
N ARG A 308 14.30 -22.15 26.16
CA ARG A 308 15.03 -23.36 26.55
C ARG A 308 14.30 -24.58 26.00
N ALA A 309 14.93 -25.26 25.07
CA ALA A 309 14.47 -26.52 24.50
C ALA A 309 15.64 -27.46 24.40
N LEU A 310 15.44 -28.72 24.72
CA LEU A 310 16.41 -29.77 24.36
C LEU A 310 16.39 -29.90 22.85
N VAL A 311 17.47 -29.57 22.18
CA VAL A 311 17.52 -29.56 20.74
C VAL A 311 18.47 -30.61 20.18
N LEU A 312 18.12 -31.09 19.00
CA LEU A 312 18.93 -32.01 18.22
C LEU A 312 18.95 -31.56 16.76
N PRO A 313 20.10 -31.59 16.09
CA PRO A 313 20.18 -31.36 14.65
C PRO A 313 19.28 -32.32 13.84
N ASN A 314 18.68 -31.80 12.79
CA ASN A 314 17.70 -32.55 11.99
C ASN A 314 18.33 -33.78 11.28
N ASP A 315 19.63 -33.77 10.99
CA ASP A 315 20.38 -34.89 10.41
C ASP A 315 20.50 -36.10 11.34
N ALA A 316 20.39 -35.91 12.65
CA ALA A 316 20.39 -36.98 13.63
C ALA A 316 19.01 -37.68 13.78
N LEU A 317 17.97 -37.16 13.12
CA LEU A 317 16.61 -37.73 13.18
C LEU A 317 16.38 -38.70 12.02
N ALA A 318 15.84 -39.88 12.33
CA ALA A 318 15.42 -40.87 11.33
C ALA A 318 13.91 -41.12 11.41
N GLY A 319 13.29 -41.52 10.31
CA GLY A 319 11.91 -41.98 10.26
C GLY A 319 10.91 -40.95 10.79
N VAL A 320 11.11 -39.68 10.49
CA VAL A 320 10.26 -38.57 10.96
C VAL A 320 8.82 -38.73 10.45
N ALA A 321 7.88 -38.92 11.35
CA ALA A 321 6.45 -39.05 11.04
C ALA A 321 5.63 -38.20 12.04
N GLY A 322 5.13 -37.03 11.57
CA GLY A 322 4.47 -36.07 12.45
C GLY A 322 5.37 -35.60 13.58
N ASN A 323 4.95 -35.80 14.83
CA ASN A 323 5.71 -35.44 16.03
C ASN A 323 6.60 -36.55 16.55
N ARG A 324 6.90 -37.58 15.78
CA ARG A 324 7.74 -38.71 16.19
C ARG A 324 8.92 -38.87 15.26
N ALA A 325 10.04 -39.23 15.84
CA ALA A 325 11.24 -39.62 15.11
C ALA A 325 12.00 -40.69 15.87
N GLN A 326 13.00 -41.28 15.26
CA GLN A 326 13.93 -42.19 15.89
C GLN A 326 15.32 -41.58 15.88
N VAL A 327 16.10 -41.90 16.92
CA VAL A 327 17.49 -41.46 17.04
C VAL A 327 18.36 -42.59 17.55
N TRP A 328 19.65 -42.54 17.21
CA TRP A 328 20.64 -43.43 17.80
C TRP A 328 21.25 -42.80 19.06
N ARG A 329 20.73 -43.16 20.25
CA ARG A 329 21.30 -42.72 21.52
C ARG A 329 22.48 -43.61 21.91
N VAL A 330 23.57 -42.97 22.29
CA VAL A 330 24.79 -43.71 22.75
C VAL A 330 24.97 -43.47 24.24
N ARG A 331 24.89 -44.56 25.02
CA ARG A 331 25.25 -44.59 26.45
C ARG A 331 26.29 -45.68 26.69
N ASP A 332 27.34 -45.38 27.45
CA ASP A 332 28.44 -46.31 27.76
C ASP A 332 29.07 -46.94 26.52
N GLY A 333 29.11 -46.22 25.40
CA GLY A 333 29.66 -46.73 24.15
C GLY A 333 28.76 -47.72 23.40
N ILE A 334 27.50 -47.84 23.76
CA ILE A 334 26.49 -48.69 23.13
C ILE A 334 25.45 -47.82 22.47
N ALA A 335 25.23 -48.01 21.17
CA ALA A 335 24.20 -47.33 20.40
C ALA A 335 22.87 -48.10 20.45
N ASN A 336 21.82 -47.44 20.89
CA ASN A 336 20.45 -47.99 20.90
C ASN A 336 19.53 -47.09 20.12
N ARG A 337 18.68 -47.67 19.29
CA ARG A 337 17.66 -46.94 18.56
C ARG A 337 16.47 -46.70 19.46
N ILE A 338 16.11 -45.42 19.63
CA ILE A 338 15.00 -45.05 20.51
C ILE A 338 14.04 -44.12 19.79
N ASP A 339 12.76 -44.22 20.17
CA ASP A 339 11.74 -43.30 19.73
C ASP A 339 11.79 -42.01 20.54
N VAL A 340 11.69 -40.88 19.88
CA VAL A 340 11.64 -39.55 20.49
C VAL A 340 10.40 -38.80 20.05
N GLN A 341 9.91 -37.91 20.91
CA GLN A 341 8.86 -37.00 20.58
C GLN A 341 9.44 -35.61 20.24
N LEU A 342 9.00 -35.08 19.10
CA LEU A 342 9.43 -33.79 18.61
C LEU A 342 8.42 -32.70 19.06
N GLY A 343 8.96 -31.54 19.42
CA GLY A 343 8.21 -30.31 19.65
C GLY A 343 8.34 -29.35 18.46
N LEU A 344 8.82 -28.12 18.73
CA LEU A 344 9.08 -27.11 17.68
C LEU A 344 10.19 -27.60 16.73
N ARG A 345 9.98 -27.33 15.44
CA ARG A 345 10.92 -27.73 14.39
C ARG A 345 11.46 -26.50 13.68
N GLY A 346 12.73 -26.21 13.93
CA GLY A 346 13.47 -25.17 13.20
C GLY A 346 14.09 -25.67 11.91
N LEU A 347 14.79 -24.80 11.19
CA LEU A 347 15.44 -25.13 9.91
C LEU A 347 16.54 -26.17 10.07
N ALA A 348 17.38 -26.06 11.10
CA ALA A 348 18.52 -26.95 11.33
C ALA A 348 18.36 -27.84 12.58
N LEU A 349 17.54 -27.42 13.54
CA LEU A 349 17.37 -28.04 14.84
C LEU A 349 15.90 -28.34 15.10
N SER A 350 15.64 -29.45 15.82
CA SER A 350 14.31 -29.81 16.33
C SER A 350 14.35 -29.97 17.86
N GLU A 351 13.25 -29.53 18.49
CA GLU A 351 13.01 -29.73 19.92
C GLU A 351 12.66 -31.18 20.19
N ILE A 352 13.30 -31.74 21.21
CA ILE A 352 12.97 -33.06 21.74
C ILE A 352 12.21 -32.85 23.04
N THR A 353 10.93 -33.27 23.05
CA THR A 353 10.06 -33.14 24.25
C THR A 353 10.10 -34.36 25.16
N GLN A 354 10.39 -35.55 24.58
CA GLN A 354 10.49 -36.80 25.32
C GLN A 354 11.48 -37.74 24.63
N GLY A 355 12.15 -38.59 25.44
CA GLY A 355 13.02 -39.67 24.96
C GLY A 355 14.51 -39.43 25.14
N LEU A 356 14.95 -38.18 25.32
CA LEU A 356 16.35 -37.84 25.60
C LEU A 356 16.43 -36.90 26.80
N ASP A 357 17.57 -36.99 27.51
CA ASP A 357 17.94 -36.13 28.62
C ASP A 357 19.08 -35.16 28.18
N ASP A 358 19.23 -34.08 28.94
CA ASP A 358 20.34 -33.13 28.75
C ASP A 358 21.67 -33.86 28.97
N GLY A 359 22.61 -33.71 28.00
CA GLY A 359 23.89 -34.41 28.03
C GLY A 359 23.90 -35.78 27.33
N ASP A 360 22.77 -36.30 26.87
CA ASP A 360 22.76 -37.53 26.07
C ASP A 360 23.57 -37.38 24.78
N ALA A 361 24.35 -38.40 24.43
CA ALA A 361 25.05 -38.44 23.14
C ALA A 361 24.18 -39.13 22.07
N VAL A 362 24.05 -38.54 20.93
CA VAL A 362 23.26 -39.02 19.77
C VAL A 362 24.13 -39.02 18.52
N LEU A 363 24.02 -40.02 17.66
CA LEU A 363 24.76 -40.06 16.40
C LEU A 363 24.24 -38.97 15.46
N ALA A 364 25.15 -38.36 14.69
CA ALA A 364 24.85 -37.31 13.75
C ALA A 364 24.09 -37.83 12.53
N ASP A 365 24.20 -39.10 12.18
CA ASP A 365 23.48 -39.73 11.10
C ASP A 365 22.36 -40.61 11.67
N GLY A 366 21.12 -40.09 11.61
CA GLY A 366 19.95 -40.83 12.08
C GLY A 366 19.63 -42.08 11.28
N ASP A 367 20.00 -42.11 9.98
CA ASP A 367 19.76 -43.24 9.07
C ASP A 367 20.93 -44.24 9.06
N ALA A 368 21.92 -44.08 9.95
CA ALA A 368 23.04 -45.03 10.06
C ALA A 368 22.53 -46.45 10.17
N THR A 369 23.11 -47.35 9.35
CA THR A 369 22.83 -48.81 9.39
C THR A 369 23.64 -49.47 10.46
N LEU A 370 23.12 -49.46 11.67
CA LEU A 370 23.71 -50.12 12.83
C LEU A 370 22.73 -51.15 13.42
N GLU A 371 23.29 -52.22 14.03
CA GLU A 371 22.47 -53.10 14.83
C GLU A 371 22.22 -52.48 16.21
N ASP A 372 21.02 -52.69 16.77
CA ASP A 372 20.69 -52.21 18.12
C ASP A 372 21.63 -52.88 19.15
N GLY A 373 22.23 -52.07 20.03
CA GLY A 373 23.27 -52.55 20.94
C GLY A 373 24.69 -52.54 20.39
N ALA A 374 24.92 -52.02 19.17
CA ALA A 374 26.27 -51.95 18.58
C ALA A 374 27.21 -51.05 19.41
N ARG A 375 28.45 -51.46 19.57
CA ARG A 375 29.47 -50.61 20.20
C ARG A 375 30.00 -49.57 19.24
N VAL A 376 29.97 -48.30 19.67
CA VAL A 376 30.41 -47.14 18.90
C VAL A 376 31.15 -46.14 19.81
N ARG A 377 32.03 -45.36 19.22
CA ARG A 377 32.67 -44.20 19.88
C ARG A 377 32.17 -42.93 19.23
N VAL A 378 31.48 -42.08 20.04
CA VAL A 378 31.01 -40.79 19.58
C VAL A 378 32.15 -39.77 19.54
N THR A 379 32.34 -39.14 18.40
CA THR A 379 33.20 -37.97 18.26
C THR A 379 32.29 -36.74 18.22
N PRO A 380 32.29 -35.89 19.28
CA PRO A 380 31.39 -34.75 19.36
C PRO A 380 31.60 -33.80 18.17
N ARG A 381 30.50 -33.38 17.54
CA ARG A 381 30.44 -32.35 16.51
C ARG A 381 29.64 -31.16 17.08
N PRO A 382 30.07 -29.91 16.81
CA PRO A 382 29.26 -28.77 17.20
C PRO A 382 27.92 -28.80 16.46
N ALA A 383 26.84 -28.55 17.20
CA ALA A 383 25.52 -28.39 16.62
C ALA A 383 25.46 -27.10 15.78
N PRO A 384 24.74 -27.09 14.66
CA PRO A 384 24.52 -25.85 13.90
C PRO A 384 23.82 -24.81 14.79
N ALA A 385 24.14 -23.52 14.57
CA ALA A 385 23.50 -22.43 15.29
C ALA A 385 22.01 -22.34 14.92
N SER A 386 21.15 -22.11 15.91
CA SER A 386 19.73 -21.87 15.69
C SER A 386 19.54 -20.64 14.79
N GLY A 387 19.06 -20.84 13.56
CA GLY A 387 18.75 -19.76 12.61
C GLY A 387 19.77 -19.48 11.50
N ALA A 388 20.85 -20.27 11.38
CA ALA A 388 21.74 -20.18 10.24
C ALA A 388 21.18 -21.03 9.06
N PRO A 389 20.96 -20.47 7.86
CA PRO A 389 20.75 -21.28 6.67
C PRO A 389 22.07 -22.01 6.40
N GLU A 390 22.02 -23.33 6.22
CA GLU A 390 23.15 -24.07 5.66
C GLU A 390 23.47 -23.47 4.28
N ASN A 391 24.59 -22.75 4.17
CA ASN A 391 25.23 -22.51 2.88
C ASN A 391 25.69 -23.88 2.37
N SER A 392 24.91 -24.48 1.50
CA SER A 392 25.37 -25.56 0.63
C SER A 392 26.36 -24.98 -0.40
N SER A 393 27.52 -24.54 0.10
CA SER A 393 28.65 -24.13 -0.73
C SER A 393 29.36 -25.38 -1.27
N GLY A 394 28.80 -25.94 -2.31
CA GLY A 394 29.36 -27.01 -3.12
C GLY A 394 29.34 -26.68 -4.62
N GLU A 395 29.04 -25.44 -5.01
CA GLU A 395 29.17 -25.01 -6.41
C GLU A 395 30.37 -24.08 -6.58
N THR A 396 31.43 -24.61 -7.20
CA THR A 396 32.54 -23.84 -7.77
C THR A 396 31.98 -22.80 -8.75
N PRO A 397 32.43 -21.55 -8.72
CA PRO A 397 32.00 -20.54 -9.68
C PRO A 397 32.47 -20.95 -11.08
N VAL A 398 31.54 -21.17 -12.01
CA VAL A 398 31.81 -21.29 -13.43
C VAL A 398 32.17 -19.89 -13.92
N ASN A 399 33.44 -19.69 -14.22
CA ASN A 399 33.93 -18.53 -14.94
C ASN A 399 33.37 -18.56 -16.36
N PHE A 400 32.61 -17.60 -16.77
CA PHE A 400 32.32 -17.27 -18.15
C PHE A 400 33.35 -16.25 -18.63
N ASP A 401 34.26 -16.69 -19.47
CA ASP A 401 35.09 -15.84 -20.34
C ASP A 401 34.27 -15.29 -21.51
#